data_11b2c3e9d687a7c64d8c57e8d2401958
#
_entry.id   11b2c3e9d687a7c64d8c57e8d2401958
#
_cell.length_a   1.000
_cell.length_b   1.000
_cell.length_c   1.000
_cell.angle_alpha   90.00
_cell.angle_beta   90.00
_cell.angle_gamma   90.00
#
_symmetry.space_group_name_H-M   'P 1'
#
loop_
_entity.id
_entity.type
_entity.pdbx_description
1 polymer ?
#
loop_
_entity_poly.entity_id
_entity_poly.type
_entity_poly.pdbx_seq_one_letter_code
_entity_poly.pdbx_strand_id
1 'polypeptide(L)'
;IEMYEKFHLKRNLKLQQNYIAQIEFGIRASDSIEKAKKSVLEILRQKHPPTAIFASNDVLALAVLKAAFELKICVPKNLSLIGMDDIFSASASTPAITTVSKERYKLGQLSAKRLIYKLSNVDLELPERILMSCGLLERGTVSAPFNI
;
A
#
# COMPACT_ATOMS: atom_id res chain seq x y z
N ILE A 1 -4.47 -6.40 8.23
CA ILE A 1 -3.72 -7.23 9.22
C ILE A 1 -4.08 -8.69 9.04
N GLU A 2 -5.34 -9.09 9.13
CA GLU A 2 -5.81 -10.48 9.06
C GLU A 2 -5.22 -11.28 7.85
N MET A 3 -5.19 -10.69 6.65
CA MET A 3 -4.62 -11.35 5.46
C MET A 3 -3.09 -11.50 5.57
N TYR A 4 -2.42 -10.56 6.19
CA TYR A 4 -0.98 -10.62 6.44
C TYR A 4 -0.66 -11.75 7.43
N GLU A 5 -1.42 -11.85 8.51
CA GLU A 5 -1.31 -12.95 9.50
C GLU A 5 -1.58 -14.31 8.88
N LYS A 6 -2.67 -14.45 8.10
CA LYS A 6 -2.99 -15.69 7.37
C LYS A 6 -1.88 -16.11 6.41
N PHE A 7 -1.25 -15.14 5.72
CA PHE A 7 -0.13 -15.43 4.82
C PHE A 7 1.08 -15.99 5.58
N HIS A 8 1.43 -15.40 6.73
CA HIS A 8 2.54 -15.87 7.57
C HIS A 8 2.27 -17.27 8.11
N LEU A 9 1.07 -17.49 8.65
CA LEU A 9 0.66 -18.82 9.16
C LEU A 9 0.73 -19.90 8.07
N LYS A 10 0.21 -19.61 6.88
CA LYS A 10 0.21 -20.57 5.75
C LYS A 10 1.62 -20.98 5.31
N ARG A 11 2.61 -20.13 5.55
CA ARG A 11 4.02 -20.36 5.17
C ARG A 11 4.94 -20.69 6.33
N ASN A 12 4.41 -20.94 7.52
CA ASN A 12 5.17 -21.15 8.75
C ASN A 12 6.19 -20.05 9.03
N LEU A 13 5.86 -18.79 8.67
CA LEU A 13 6.70 -17.65 8.95
C LEU A 13 6.30 -17.03 10.30
N LYS A 14 7.30 -16.65 11.09
CA LYS A 14 7.07 -15.99 12.37
C LYS A 14 6.57 -14.55 12.13
N LEU A 15 5.38 -14.25 12.65
CA LEU A 15 4.85 -12.91 12.62
C LEU A 15 5.61 -12.00 13.62
N GLN A 16 6.07 -10.87 13.13
CA GLN A 16 6.76 -9.84 13.94
C GLN A 16 5.77 -8.69 14.19
N GLN A 17 5.09 -8.71 15.33
CA GLN A 17 4.08 -7.68 15.68
C GLN A 17 4.67 -6.27 15.74
N ASN A 18 5.94 -6.13 16.13
CA ASN A 18 6.67 -4.86 16.15
C ASN A 18 6.96 -4.27 14.75
N TYR A 19 6.66 -4.99 13.66
CA TYR A 19 6.75 -4.49 12.29
C TYR A 19 5.39 -4.04 11.74
N ILE A 20 4.33 -4.14 12.53
CA ILE A 20 2.98 -3.72 12.14
C ILE A 20 2.70 -2.35 12.75
N ALA A 21 2.50 -1.34 11.90
CA ALA A 21 2.05 -0.01 12.31
C ALA A 21 0.61 0.22 11.87
N GLN A 22 -0.23 0.61 12.80
CA GLN A 22 -1.59 1.07 12.54
C GLN A 22 -1.62 2.58 12.60
N ILE A 23 -2.02 3.22 11.51
CA ILE A 23 -2.03 4.67 11.38
C ILE A 23 -3.48 5.14 11.24
N GLU A 24 -3.92 5.95 12.19
CA GLU A 24 -5.18 6.67 12.05
C GLU A 24 -5.05 7.74 10.98
N PHE A 25 -5.95 7.73 10.00
CA PHE A 25 -6.00 8.78 9.00
C PHE A 25 -6.41 10.10 9.62
N GLY A 26 -5.58 11.12 9.44
CA GLY A 26 -5.92 12.50 9.75
C GLY A 26 -6.88 13.11 8.72
N ILE A 27 -7.44 14.26 9.04
CA ILE A 27 -8.31 15.04 8.13
C ILE A 27 -7.54 15.43 6.86
N ARG A 28 -6.23 15.69 7.00
CA ARG A 28 -5.34 16.03 5.88
C ARG A 28 -4.38 14.90 5.59
N ALA A 29 -4.06 14.70 4.32
CA ALA A 29 -3.04 13.70 3.92
C ALA A 29 -1.67 13.99 4.55
N SER A 30 -1.31 15.28 4.75
CA SER A 30 -0.09 15.69 5.43
C SER A 30 0.03 15.11 6.84
N ASP A 31 -1.07 15.14 7.61
CA ASP A 31 -1.10 14.68 8.99
C ASP A 31 -0.90 13.16 9.06
N SER A 32 -1.51 12.44 8.12
CA SER A 32 -1.33 11.00 7.97
C SER A 32 0.11 10.64 7.58
N ILE A 33 0.73 11.41 6.69
CA ILE A 33 2.13 11.23 6.28
C ILE A 33 3.07 11.43 7.46
N GLU A 34 2.90 12.48 8.27
CA GLU A 34 3.80 12.74 9.40
C GLU A 34 3.63 11.70 10.53
N LYS A 35 2.39 11.29 10.84
CA LYS A 35 2.13 10.19 11.78
C LYS A 35 2.78 8.88 11.31
N ALA A 36 2.54 8.52 10.04
CA ALA A 36 3.12 7.32 9.45
C ALA A 36 4.65 7.37 9.45
N LYS A 37 5.25 8.51 9.10
CA LYS A 37 6.71 8.67 9.12
C LYS A 37 7.29 8.39 10.50
N LYS A 38 6.67 8.90 11.58
CA LYS A 38 7.13 8.60 12.95
C LYS A 38 7.15 7.10 13.24
N SER A 39 6.04 6.40 12.97
CA SER A 39 5.95 4.96 13.21
C SER A 39 6.93 4.16 12.35
N VAL A 40 7.15 4.57 11.11
CA VAL A 40 8.14 3.94 10.23
C VAL A 40 9.56 4.17 10.73
N LEU A 41 9.88 5.36 11.23
CA LEU A 41 11.19 5.64 11.83
C LEU A 41 11.46 4.74 13.04
N GLU A 42 10.46 4.50 13.89
CA GLU A 42 10.57 3.57 15.03
C GLU A 42 10.83 2.13 14.57
N ILE A 43 10.15 1.68 13.51
CA ILE A 43 10.36 0.34 12.93
C ILE A 43 11.75 0.22 12.31
N LEU A 44 12.18 1.20 11.54
CA LEU A 44 13.47 1.16 10.83
C LEU A 44 14.69 1.39 11.72
N ARG A 45 14.51 1.92 12.93
CA ARG A 45 15.58 2.09 13.93
C ARG A 45 15.78 0.87 14.84
N GLN A 46 14.98 -0.18 14.68
CA GLN A 46 15.14 -1.40 15.46
C GLN A 46 16.48 -2.09 15.17
N LYS A 47 16.94 -2.93 16.09
CA LYS A 47 18.17 -3.70 15.93
C LYS A 47 18.18 -4.58 14.69
N HIS A 48 17.01 -5.11 14.31
CA HIS A 48 16.79 -5.92 13.10
C HIS A 48 15.62 -5.32 12.33
N PRO A 49 15.83 -4.28 11.52
CA PRO A 49 14.76 -3.66 10.79
C PRO A 49 14.27 -4.55 9.62
N PRO A 50 13.03 -4.39 9.16
CA PRO A 50 12.55 -5.08 7.98
C PRO A 50 13.30 -4.59 6.73
N THR A 51 13.51 -5.48 5.77
CA THR A 51 14.08 -5.18 4.45
C THR A 51 13.02 -4.92 3.38
N ALA A 52 11.74 -5.07 3.73
CA ALA A 52 10.62 -4.76 2.85
C ALA A 52 9.44 -4.24 3.66
N ILE A 53 8.73 -3.26 3.11
CA ILE A 53 7.49 -2.70 3.71
C ILE A 53 6.38 -2.73 2.66
N PHE A 54 5.22 -3.22 3.07
CA PHE A 54 3.96 -3.03 2.36
C PHE A 54 3.15 -1.95 3.05
N ALA A 55 2.86 -0.87 2.35
CA ALA A 55 1.99 0.20 2.80
C ALA A 55 0.58 -0.01 2.25
N SER A 56 -0.44 0.09 3.10
CA SER A 56 -1.84 -0.16 2.71
C SER A 56 -2.42 0.86 1.72
N ASN A 57 -1.69 1.94 1.45
CA ASN A 57 -1.94 2.89 0.35
C ASN A 57 -0.69 3.69 0.02
N ASP A 58 -0.72 4.39 -1.11
CA ASP A 58 0.43 5.15 -1.61
C ASP A 58 0.76 6.41 -0.79
N VAL A 59 -0.22 6.98 -0.08
CA VAL A 59 0.04 8.11 0.83
C VAL A 59 0.96 7.67 1.98
N LEU A 60 0.70 6.48 2.54
CA LEU A 60 1.57 5.88 3.55
C LEU A 60 2.90 5.43 2.97
N ALA A 61 2.92 4.94 1.72
CA ALA A 61 4.17 4.62 1.03
C ALA A 61 5.09 5.85 0.85
N LEU A 62 4.53 7.03 0.57
CA LEU A 62 5.30 8.28 0.56
C LEU A 62 5.91 8.61 1.92
N ALA A 63 5.23 8.27 3.02
CA ALA A 63 5.78 8.44 4.36
C ALA A 63 6.97 7.50 4.61
N VAL A 64 6.91 6.28 4.08
CA VAL A 64 8.04 5.32 4.12
C VAL A 64 9.24 5.88 3.37
N LEU A 65 9.07 6.43 2.16
CA LEU A 65 10.15 7.07 1.41
C LEU A 65 10.77 8.24 2.18
N LYS A 66 9.94 9.08 2.82
CA LYS A 66 10.44 10.18 3.66
C LYS A 66 11.26 9.68 4.85
N ALA A 67 10.81 8.62 5.54
CA ALA A 67 11.53 8.03 6.65
C ALA A 67 12.85 7.38 6.21
N ALA A 68 12.84 6.64 5.10
CA ALA A 68 14.01 6.04 4.51
C ALA A 68 15.07 7.11 4.11
N PHE A 69 14.62 8.20 3.50
CA PHE A 69 15.49 9.34 3.16
C PHE A 69 16.14 9.96 4.42
N GLU A 70 15.36 10.21 5.48
CA GLU A 70 15.86 10.75 6.75
C GLU A 70 16.94 9.84 7.39
N LEU A 71 16.73 8.52 7.32
CA LEU A 71 17.68 7.52 7.83
C LEU A 71 18.80 7.17 6.85
N LYS A 72 18.85 7.79 5.67
CA LYS A 72 19.82 7.47 4.59
C LYS A 72 19.74 6.00 4.14
N ILE A 73 18.58 5.38 4.24
CA ILE A 73 18.32 4.03 3.77
C ILE A 73 18.02 4.07 2.27
N CYS A 74 18.78 3.33 1.48
CA CYS A 74 18.62 3.30 0.03
C CYS A 74 17.42 2.42 -0.37
N VAL A 75 16.44 3.02 -1.04
CA VAL A 75 15.31 2.32 -1.67
C VAL A 75 15.60 2.22 -3.18
N PRO A 76 15.57 1.06 -3.81
CA PRO A 76 15.15 -0.25 -3.28
C PRO A 76 16.27 -1.08 -2.63
N LYS A 77 17.54 -0.68 -2.72
CA LYS A 77 18.71 -1.51 -2.39
C LYS A 77 18.68 -2.12 -0.98
N ASN A 78 18.35 -1.32 0.03
CA ASN A 78 18.32 -1.76 1.43
C ASN A 78 16.91 -1.95 1.97
N LEU A 79 15.90 -1.37 1.29
CA LEU A 79 14.50 -1.44 1.67
C LEU A 79 13.63 -1.49 0.43
N SER A 80 12.91 -2.58 0.21
CA SER A 80 11.86 -2.66 -0.80
C SER A 80 10.55 -2.07 -0.26
N LEU A 81 9.80 -1.41 -1.14
CA LEU A 81 8.54 -0.76 -0.77
C LEU A 81 7.46 -1.03 -1.82
N ILE A 82 6.29 -1.45 -1.36
CA ILE A 82 5.08 -1.59 -2.19
C ILE A 82 3.98 -0.76 -1.56
N GLY A 83 3.28 0.02 -2.38
CA GLY A 83 2.07 0.76 -2.03
C GLY A 83 0.79 0.12 -2.60
N MET A 84 -0.31 0.85 -2.51
CA MET A 84 -1.61 0.51 -3.10
C MET A 84 -2.32 1.79 -3.50
N ASP A 85 -3.09 1.75 -4.57
CA ASP A 85 -4.01 2.75 -5.15
C ASP A 85 -3.55 3.39 -6.45
N ASP A 86 -2.27 3.38 -6.79
CA ASP A 86 -1.73 3.98 -8.01
C ASP A 86 -2.09 5.48 -8.15
N ILE A 87 -1.81 6.26 -7.11
CA ILE A 87 -2.00 7.72 -7.17
C ILE A 87 -0.89 8.39 -7.97
N PHE A 88 -1.17 9.57 -8.52
CA PHE A 88 -0.21 10.34 -9.32
C PHE A 88 1.12 10.58 -8.57
N SER A 89 1.07 10.96 -7.30
CA SER A 89 2.27 11.21 -6.51
C SER A 89 3.16 9.99 -6.30
N ALA A 90 2.61 8.76 -6.36
CA ALA A 90 3.40 7.53 -6.31
C ALA A 90 4.21 7.32 -7.58
N SER A 91 3.66 7.65 -8.75
CA SER A 91 4.39 7.58 -10.01
C SER A 91 5.41 8.71 -10.17
N ALA A 92 5.14 9.88 -9.59
CA ALA A 92 6.00 11.07 -9.65
C ALA A 92 7.09 11.10 -8.57
N SER A 93 7.08 10.17 -7.61
CA SER A 93 8.12 10.08 -6.57
C SER A 93 9.45 9.58 -7.11
N THR A 94 10.54 9.81 -6.37
CA THR A 94 11.89 9.32 -6.71
C THR A 94 12.47 8.55 -5.53
N PRO A 95 12.64 7.21 -5.66
CA PRO A 95 12.19 6.36 -6.77
C PRO A 95 10.66 6.28 -6.90
N ALA A 96 10.15 6.05 -8.11
CA ALA A 96 8.72 5.87 -8.34
C ALA A 96 8.20 4.60 -7.63
N ILE A 97 7.09 4.70 -6.90
CA ILE A 97 6.59 3.64 -6.02
C ILE A 97 5.95 2.52 -6.85
N THR A 98 6.41 1.29 -6.65
CA THR A 98 5.73 0.06 -7.03
C THR A 98 4.43 -0.05 -6.25
N THR A 99 3.30 -0.25 -6.91
CA THR A 99 1.99 -0.18 -6.27
C THR A 99 0.98 -1.16 -6.84
N VAL A 100 0.01 -1.55 -6.03
CA VAL A 100 -1.14 -2.34 -6.48
C VAL A 100 -2.19 -1.38 -7.03
N SER A 101 -2.48 -1.47 -8.33
CA SER A 101 -3.52 -0.67 -8.98
C SER A 101 -4.88 -1.35 -8.84
N LYS A 102 -5.87 -0.58 -8.43
CA LYS A 102 -7.29 -0.99 -8.34
C LYS A 102 -8.10 -0.62 -9.59
N GLU A 103 -7.46 -0.21 -10.68
CA GLU A 103 -8.14 0.28 -11.90
C GLU A 103 -9.29 1.25 -11.60
N ARG A 104 -9.02 2.28 -10.81
CA ARG A 104 -10.03 3.22 -10.26
C ARG A 104 -11.00 3.78 -11.29
N TYR A 105 -10.53 4.05 -12.51
CA TYR A 105 -11.38 4.54 -13.60
C TYR A 105 -12.46 3.50 -13.99
N LYS A 106 -12.04 2.24 -14.19
CA LYS A 106 -12.99 1.15 -14.48
C LYS A 106 -13.95 0.90 -13.34
N LEU A 107 -13.46 0.99 -12.09
CA LEU A 107 -14.30 0.86 -10.90
C LEU A 107 -15.37 1.96 -10.87
N GLY A 108 -14.98 3.22 -11.13
CA GLY A 108 -15.91 4.35 -11.21
C GLY A 108 -16.94 4.17 -12.32
N GLN A 109 -16.52 3.79 -13.53
CA GLN A 109 -17.42 3.53 -14.64
C GLN A 109 -18.42 2.41 -14.32
N LEU A 110 -17.95 1.31 -13.75
CA LEU A 110 -18.81 0.16 -13.41
C LEU A 110 -19.82 0.55 -12.33
N SER A 111 -19.38 1.29 -11.32
CA SER A 111 -20.26 1.77 -10.25
C SER A 111 -21.34 2.71 -10.77
N ALA A 112 -20.98 3.67 -11.63
CA ALA A 112 -21.92 4.60 -12.24
C ALA A 112 -22.94 3.88 -13.13
N LYS A 113 -22.45 3.00 -14.03
CA LYS A 113 -23.34 2.18 -14.87
C LYS A 113 -24.33 1.38 -14.04
N ARG A 114 -23.86 0.78 -12.97
CA ARG A 114 -24.68 -0.04 -12.09
C ARG A 114 -25.75 0.77 -11.35
N LEU A 115 -25.37 1.98 -10.88
CA LEU A 115 -26.30 2.90 -10.25
C LEU A 115 -27.40 3.35 -11.23
N ILE A 116 -27.02 3.80 -12.43
CA ILE A 116 -27.97 4.21 -13.48
C ILE A 116 -28.91 3.05 -13.82
N TYR A 117 -28.38 1.85 -13.95
CA TYR A 117 -29.15 0.67 -14.27
C TYR A 117 -30.19 0.36 -13.18
N LYS A 118 -29.80 0.43 -11.89
CA LYS A 118 -30.77 0.26 -10.78
C LYS A 118 -31.84 1.33 -10.73
N LEU A 119 -31.49 2.55 -11.10
CA LEU A 119 -32.50 3.65 -11.15
C LEU A 119 -33.47 3.53 -12.32
N SER A 120 -33.02 2.94 -13.42
CA SER A 120 -33.86 2.80 -14.64
C SER A 120 -34.69 1.52 -14.67
N ASN A 121 -34.28 0.45 -14.00
CA ASN A 121 -34.88 -0.88 -14.03
C ASN A 121 -34.97 -1.44 -12.61
N VAL A 122 -36.09 -1.14 -11.95
CA VAL A 122 -36.30 -1.49 -10.54
C VAL A 122 -36.37 -3.01 -10.32
N ASP A 123 -36.73 -3.80 -11.34
CA ASP A 123 -36.99 -5.25 -11.24
C ASP A 123 -35.81 -6.12 -11.67
N LEU A 124 -34.65 -5.54 -11.99
CA LEU A 124 -33.49 -6.33 -12.42
C LEU A 124 -32.58 -6.70 -11.23
N GLU A 125 -32.51 -8.01 -10.97
CA GLU A 125 -31.54 -8.56 -10.00
C GLU A 125 -30.11 -8.41 -10.55
N LEU A 126 -29.39 -7.40 -10.05
CA LEU A 126 -27.96 -7.28 -10.27
C LEU A 126 -27.21 -8.04 -9.18
N PRO A 127 -26.06 -8.68 -9.51
CA PRO A 127 -25.24 -9.33 -8.48
C PRO A 127 -24.95 -8.36 -7.34
N GLU A 128 -25.16 -8.76 -6.10
CA GLU A 128 -24.87 -7.90 -4.93
C GLU A 128 -23.42 -7.44 -4.88
N ARG A 129 -22.50 -8.29 -5.33
CA ARG A 129 -21.07 -8.07 -5.23
C ARG A 129 -20.36 -8.37 -6.55
N ILE A 130 -19.54 -7.44 -6.98
CA ILE A 130 -18.62 -7.63 -8.10
C ILE A 130 -17.20 -7.51 -7.59
N LEU A 131 -16.38 -8.56 -7.80
CA LEU A 131 -14.96 -8.54 -7.50
C LEU A 131 -14.21 -8.11 -8.76
N MET A 132 -13.35 -7.10 -8.62
CA MET A 132 -12.44 -6.67 -9.68
C MET A 132 -11.03 -7.14 -9.36
N SER A 133 -10.31 -7.56 -10.38
CA SER A 133 -8.88 -7.86 -10.26
C SER A 133 -8.07 -6.60 -10.01
N CYS A 134 -7.00 -6.76 -9.23
CA CYS A 134 -5.98 -5.73 -9.07
C CYS A 134 -4.72 -6.15 -9.83
N GLY A 135 -3.98 -5.19 -10.37
CA GLY A 135 -2.69 -5.40 -11.00
C GLY A 135 -1.54 -4.85 -10.16
N LEU A 136 -0.36 -5.47 -10.22
CA LEU A 136 0.86 -4.90 -9.68
C LEU A 136 1.54 -4.07 -10.76
N LEU A 137 1.83 -2.80 -10.47
CA LEU A 137 2.62 -1.91 -11.30
C LEU A 137 4.02 -1.82 -10.71
N GLU A 138 4.94 -2.57 -11.29
CA GLU A 138 6.34 -2.54 -10.89
C GLU A 138 6.99 -1.23 -11.35
N ARG A 139 7.72 -0.57 -10.43
CA ARG A 139 8.44 0.68 -10.66
C ARG A 139 9.82 0.60 -9.98
N GLY A 140 10.27 1.68 -9.34
CA GLY A 140 11.63 1.79 -8.83
C GLY A 140 11.86 1.43 -7.36
N THR A 141 10.85 0.96 -6.63
CA THR A 141 10.97 0.75 -5.16
C THR A 141 11.10 -0.71 -4.74
N VAL A 142 11.23 -1.65 -5.65
CA VAL A 142 11.40 -3.07 -5.34
C VAL A 142 12.65 -3.63 -6.01
N SER A 143 13.40 -4.43 -5.30
CA SER A 143 14.54 -5.20 -5.82
C SER A 143 14.62 -6.56 -5.15
N ALA A 144 15.44 -7.45 -5.70
CA ALA A 144 15.83 -8.67 -5.01
C ALA A 144 16.48 -8.32 -3.65
N PRO A 145 16.27 -9.15 -2.61
CA PRO A 145 16.89 -8.91 -1.31
C PRO A 145 18.40 -8.87 -1.44
N PHE A 146 19.01 -7.91 -0.75
CA PHE A 146 20.46 -7.84 -0.66
C PHE A 146 20.93 -9.03 0.18
N ASN A 147 21.75 -9.90 -0.40
CA ASN A 147 22.39 -10.97 0.39
C ASN A 147 23.29 -10.31 1.45
N ILE A 148 22.89 -10.42 2.70
CA ILE A 148 23.65 -10.00 3.88
C ILE A 148 24.64 -11.09 4.22
#